data_4efdae2c8e56c3620b116157ddb4e454
#
_entry.id   4efdae2c8e56c3620b116157ddb4e454
#
_cell.length_a   1.000
_cell.length_b   1.000
_cell.length_c   1.000
_cell.angle_alpha   90.00
_cell.angle_beta   90.00
_cell.angle_gamma   90.00
#
_symmetry.space_group_name_H-M   'P 1'
#
loop_
_entity.id
_entity.type
_entity.pdbx_description
1 polymer ?
#
loop_
_entity_poly.entity_id
_entity_poly.type
_entity_poly.pdbx_seq_one_letter_code
_entity_poly.pdbx_strand_id
1 'polypeptide(L)'
;DLEAHFTEKVIGNMAVDVLDIGAVHFPTGQIFACDPLVELEDTLPFLQTIPAGTYPVKICVVPSEQYGDRYACVKVEVSREKPVRYELGMVGNENLDAALGDDDYFGFGVDAGMGCIADIQTQAAFKTYWAKRLEEDPDIDPYNDLFCDLLEENAQAHPKYQGDCGDWLNWTVPDTDCNLPIFSSGWGDGYYPVYFGY
;
A
#
# COMPACT_ATOMS: atom_id res chain seq x y z
N ASP A 1 -17.82 -0.12 9.50
CA ASP A 1 -16.79 -0.32 10.53
C ASP A 1 -15.56 -0.97 9.88
N LEU A 2 -14.53 -0.17 9.57
CA LEU A 2 -13.31 -0.67 8.90
C LEU A 2 -12.54 -1.66 9.78
N GLU A 3 -12.62 -1.56 11.11
CA GLU A 3 -11.97 -2.51 12.01
C GLU A 3 -12.53 -3.94 11.91
N ALA A 4 -13.78 -4.09 11.48
CA ALA A 4 -14.38 -5.42 11.28
C ALA A 4 -13.56 -6.28 10.29
N HIS A 5 -12.92 -5.66 9.30
CA HIS A 5 -12.05 -6.33 8.33
C HIS A 5 -10.84 -7.03 8.96
N PHE A 6 -10.44 -6.61 10.16
CA PHE A 6 -9.26 -7.13 10.85
C PHE A 6 -9.60 -7.90 12.14
N THR A 7 -10.85 -7.91 12.56
CA THR A 7 -11.30 -8.52 13.81
C THR A 7 -12.34 -9.63 13.63
N GLU A 8 -13.13 -9.56 12.56
CA GLU A 8 -14.14 -10.55 12.25
C GLU A 8 -13.59 -11.67 11.35
N LYS A 9 -14.28 -12.81 11.32
CA LYS A 9 -13.98 -13.94 10.41
C LYS A 9 -14.92 -14.00 9.22
N VAL A 10 -16.03 -13.27 9.29
CA VAL A 10 -17.04 -13.19 8.25
C VAL A 10 -17.59 -11.77 8.21
N ILE A 11 -17.64 -11.17 7.03
CA ILE A 11 -18.25 -9.86 6.80
C ILE A 11 -19.38 -10.07 5.77
N GLY A 12 -20.61 -9.74 6.17
CA GLY A 12 -21.78 -10.11 5.38
C GLY A 12 -21.88 -11.61 5.22
N ASN A 13 -21.67 -12.12 4.02
CA ASN A 13 -21.64 -13.55 3.69
C ASN A 13 -20.27 -14.05 3.19
N MET A 14 -19.22 -13.21 3.28
CA MET A 14 -17.88 -13.53 2.82
C MET A 14 -16.98 -13.88 4.01
N ALA A 15 -16.29 -15.00 3.93
CA ALA A 15 -15.19 -15.30 4.85
C ALA A 15 -14.03 -14.31 4.60
N VAL A 16 -13.39 -13.88 5.67
CA VAL A 16 -12.20 -13.04 5.60
C VAL A 16 -11.10 -13.61 6.50
N ASP A 17 -9.85 -13.38 6.11
CA ASP A 17 -8.69 -13.69 6.93
C ASP A 17 -7.73 -12.49 6.94
N VAL A 18 -6.83 -12.48 7.92
CA VAL A 18 -5.84 -11.43 8.06
C VAL A 18 -4.46 -11.97 7.74
N LEU A 19 -3.80 -11.35 6.78
CA LEU A 19 -2.41 -11.61 6.40
C LEU A 19 -1.52 -10.51 7.01
N ASP A 20 -0.53 -10.90 7.79
CA ASP A 20 0.52 -10.00 8.30
C ASP A 20 1.68 -10.02 7.32
N ILE A 21 2.06 -8.85 6.81
CA ILE A 21 3.16 -8.68 5.86
C ILE A 21 4.38 -7.97 6.50
N GLY A 22 4.48 -8.01 7.82
CA GLY A 22 5.55 -7.39 8.58
C GLY A 22 5.21 -5.99 9.05
N ALA A 23 6.19 -5.11 9.11
CA ALA A 23 6.01 -3.75 9.60
C ALA A 23 6.60 -2.72 8.63
N VAL A 24 6.12 -1.49 8.71
CA VAL A 24 6.63 -0.34 7.96
C VAL A 24 7.22 0.68 8.92
N HIS A 25 8.37 1.24 8.56
CA HIS A 25 9.06 2.27 9.31
C HIS A 25 8.68 3.67 8.82
N PHE A 26 8.19 4.51 9.72
CA PHE A 26 7.84 5.90 9.48
C PHE A 26 8.74 6.83 10.30
N PRO A 27 9.92 7.19 9.80
CA PRO A 27 10.85 8.07 10.55
C PRO A 27 10.33 9.49 10.70
N THR A 28 9.51 9.99 9.79
CA THR A 28 8.95 11.35 9.85
C THR A 28 7.48 11.39 10.24
N GLY A 29 6.76 10.30 10.03
CA GLY A 29 5.30 10.23 10.18
C GLY A 29 4.52 10.90 9.04
N GLN A 30 5.18 11.40 8.01
CA GLN A 30 4.55 11.89 6.78
C GLN A 30 4.33 10.71 5.82
N ILE A 31 3.08 10.41 5.58
CA ILE A 31 2.66 9.20 4.85
C ILE A 31 2.29 9.55 3.41
N PHE A 32 2.66 8.70 2.47
CA PHE A 32 2.09 8.67 1.14
C PHE A 32 1.52 7.28 0.82
N ALA A 33 0.62 7.23 -0.15
CA ALA A 33 0.17 6.00 -0.81
C ALA A 33 0.09 6.25 -2.32
N CYS A 34 0.51 5.27 -3.10
CA CYS A 34 0.46 5.33 -4.56
C CYS A 34 0.55 3.92 -5.16
N ASP A 35 0.42 3.84 -6.48
CA ASP A 35 0.93 2.70 -7.24
C ASP A 35 2.46 2.80 -7.33
N PRO A 36 3.22 1.91 -6.67
CA PRO A 36 4.68 2.02 -6.60
C PRO A 36 5.37 1.70 -7.93
N LEU A 37 4.66 1.08 -8.85
CA LEU A 37 5.19 0.71 -10.16
C LEU A 37 5.07 1.86 -11.18
N VAL A 38 4.29 2.89 -10.85
CA VAL A 38 3.98 4.02 -11.75
C VAL A 38 4.35 5.37 -11.15
N GLU A 39 3.97 5.64 -9.88
CA GLU A 39 4.00 6.99 -9.31
C GLU A 39 4.90 7.16 -8.07
N LEU A 40 5.76 6.18 -7.76
CA LEU A 40 6.55 6.19 -6.53
C LEU A 40 7.41 7.44 -6.36
N GLU A 41 7.93 8.01 -7.45
CA GLU A 41 8.82 9.16 -7.38
C GLU A 41 8.08 10.50 -7.20
N ASP A 42 6.85 10.63 -7.70
CA ASP A 42 6.17 11.93 -7.82
C ASP A 42 4.96 12.11 -6.91
N THR A 43 4.59 11.06 -6.16
CA THR A 43 3.42 11.12 -5.27
C THR A 43 3.61 12.11 -4.12
N LEU A 44 2.52 12.78 -3.73
CA LEU A 44 2.51 13.72 -2.62
C LEU A 44 2.13 13.01 -1.30
N PRO A 45 2.69 13.44 -0.16
CA PRO A 45 2.25 12.93 1.14
C PRO A 45 0.86 13.47 1.51
N PHE A 46 0.14 12.71 2.34
CA PHE A 46 -1.10 13.17 2.95
C PHE A 46 -0.84 14.36 3.89
N LEU A 47 -1.85 15.20 4.07
CA LEU A 47 -1.86 16.30 5.04
C LEU A 47 -1.86 15.75 6.48
N GLN A 48 -2.49 14.59 6.68
CA GLN A 48 -2.49 13.89 7.96
C GLN A 48 -1.14 13.23 8.19
N THR A 49 -0.74 13.21 9.45
CA THR A 49 0.51 12.57 9.91
C THR A 49 0.25 11.61 11.05
N ILE A 50 1.18 10.70 11.29
CA ILE A 50 1.19 9.81 12.45
C ILE A 50 2.46 10.05 13.28
N PRO A 51 2.53 9.58 14.53
CA PRO A 51 3.79 9.57 15.26
C PRO A 51 4.87 8.80 14.50
N ALA A 52 6.12 9.27 14.56
CA ALA A 52 7.24 8.51 14.04
C ALA A 52 7.35 7.17 14.76
N GLY A 53 7.60 6.09 14.03
CA GLY A 53 7.64 4.74 14.60
C GLY A 53 7.68 3.64 13.56
N THR A 54 7.59 2.40 14.02
CA THR A 54 7.50 1.21 13.17
C THR A 54 6.20 0.48 13.54
N TYR A 55 5.36 0.24 12.53
CA TYR A 55 4.01 -0.23 12.74
C TYR A 55 3.68 -1.46 11.89
N PRO A 56 2.95 -2.45 12.45
CA PRO A 56 2.51 -3.63 11.70
C PRO A 56 1.65 -3.26 10.49
N VAL A 57 1.84 -4.00 9.39
CA VAL A 57 1.02 -3.90 8.18
C VAL A 57 0.23 -5.18 8.03
N LYS A 58 -1.09 -5.05 7.95
CA LYS A 58 -2.03 -6.16 7.84
C LYS A 58 -2.92 -5.98 6.63
N ILE A 59 -3.19 -7.07 5.95
CA ILE A 59 -4.08 -7.15 4.79
C ILE A 59 -5.30 -7.97 5.17
N CYS A 60 -6.51 -7.44 4.96
CA CYS A 60 -7.72 -8.22 4.96
C CYS A 60 -7.85 -8.93 3.63
N VAL A 61 -7.87 -10.25 3.66
CA VAL A 61 -8.00 -11.09 2.47
C VAL A 61 -9.39 -11.72 2.43
N VAL A 62 -10.03 -11.70 1.27
CA VAL A 62 -11.22 -12.48 0.95
C VAL A 62 -10.77 -13.69 0.13
N PRO A 63 -10.66 -14.87 0.74
CA PRO A 63 -10.30 -16.10 0.03
C PRO A 63 -11.38 -16.49 -0.96
N SER A 64 -10.99 -16.84 -2.19
CA SER A 64 -11.94 -17.26 -3.22
C SER A 64 -11.33 -18.26 -4.19
N GLU A 65 -11.87 -19.47 -4.23
CA GLU A 65 -11.49 -20.50 -5.22
C GLU A 65 -11.90 -20.12 -6.66
N GLN A 66 -12.95 -19.30 -6.80
CA GLN A 66 -13.51 -18.95 -8.09
C GLN A 66 -12.78 -17.77 -8.75
N TYR A 67 -12.38 -16.75 -7.97
CA TYR A 67 -11.86 -15.49 -8.49
C TYR A 67 -10.41 -15.22 -8.08
N GLY A 68 -9.78 -16.17 -7.38
CA GLY A 68 -8.52 -15.95 -6.67
C GLY A 68 -8.73 -15.13 -5.39
N ASP A 69 -7.76 -15.18 -4.51
CA ASP A 69 -7.79 -14.41 -3.27
C ASP A 69 -7.76 -12.91 -3.57
N ARG A 70 -8.56 -12.12 -2.82
CA ARG A 70 -8.66 -10.67 -3.04
C ARG A 70 -8.30 -9.92 -1.77
N TYR A 71 -7.46 -8.90 -1.91
CA TYR A 71 -7.10 -7.99 -0.83
C TYR A 71 -8.18 -6.90 -0.74
N ALA A 72 -8.98 -6.97 0.31
CA ALA A 72 -10.12 -6.05 0.48
C ALA A 72 -9.69 -4.69 1.03
N CYS A 73 -8.74 -4.68 1.95
CA CYS A 73 -8.13 -3.46 2.48
C CYS A 73 -6.81 -3.76 3.19
N VAL A 74 -5.99 -2.73 3.34
CA VAL A 74 -4.71 -2.77 4.06
C VAL A 74 -4.76 -1.82 5.24
N LYS A 75 -4.19 -2.22 6.37
CA LYS A 75 -4.10 -1.42 7.59
C LYS A 75 -2.66 -1.32 8.07
N VAL A 76 -2.21 -0.09 8.35
CA VAL A 76 -1.07 0.19 9.21
C VAL A 76 -1.60 0.37 10.63
N GLU A 77 -1.21 -0.50 11.55
CA GLU A 77 -1.71 -0.50 12.93
C GLU A 77 -0.84 0.41 13.82
N VAL A 78 -1.19 1.70 13.84
CA VAL A 78 -0.48 2.72 14.64
C VAL A 78 -0.82 2.58 16.12
N SER A 79 -2.05 2.17 16.43
CA SER A 79 -2.55 1.90 17.78
C SER A 79 -3.40 0.63 17.79
N ARG A 80 -3.51 -0.01 18.96
CA ARG A 80 -4.43 -1.14 19.19
C ARG A 80 -5.81 -0.69 19.68
N GLU A 81 -5.96 0.60 19.94
CA GLU A 81 -7.26 1.16 20.31
C GLU A 81 -8.16 1.24 19.10
N LYS A 82 -9.45 0.94 19.29
CA LYS A 82 -10.42 1.02 18.21
C LYS A 82 -10.70 2.47 17.87
N PRO A 83 -10.55 2.88 16.59
CA PRO A 83 -10.90 4.23 16.17
C PRO A 83 -12.37 4.56 16.44
N VAL A 84 -12.63 5.79 16.88
CA VAL A 84 -13.99 6.30 17.10
C VAL A 84 -14.47 7.16 15.94
N ARG A 85 -13.57 7.59 15.06
CA ARG A 85 -13.88 8.32 13.84
C ARG A 85 -12.84 8.04 12.77
N TYR A 86 -13.21 8.29 11.51
CA TYR A 86 -12.32 8.19 10.36
C TYR A 86 -12.32 9.50 9.58
N GLU A 87 -11.17 9.87 9.06
CA GLU A 87 -10.99 10.99 8.14
C GLU A 87 -10.38 10.48 6.83
N LEU A 88 -10.89 10.95 5.70
CA LEU A 88 -10.32 10.65 4.39
C LEU A 88 -8.94 11.30 4.27
N GLY A 89 -7.96 10.54 3.80
CA GLY A 89 -6.63 11.04 3.49
C GLY A 89 -6.67 12.01 2.31
N MET A 90 -6.09 13.20 2.49
CA MET A 90 -6.05 14.25 1.49
C MET A 90 -4.61 14.72 1.31
N VAL A 91 -4.21 14.99 0.08
CA VAL A 91 -2.87 15.51 -0.24
C VAL A 91 -2.85 17.04 -0.43
N GLY A 92 -4.04 17.68 -0.42
CA GLY A 92 -4.20 19.13 -0.42
C GLY A 92 -4.26 19.78 -1.79
N ASN A 93 -4.29 19.01 -2.87
CA ASN A 93 -4.48 19.50 -4.24
C ASN A 93 -5.82 19.06 -4.85
N GLU A 94 -6.69 18.43 -4.06
CA GLU A 94 -7.99 17.95 -4.50
C GLU A 94 -8.92 19.12 -4.82
N ASN A 95 -9.68 18.97 -5.90
CA ASN A 95 -10.71 19.95 -6.24
C ASN A 95 -11.99 19.70 -5.43
N LEU A 96 -12.09 20.33 -4.28
CA LEU A 96 -13.25 20.20 -3.38
C LEU A 96 -14.55 20.81 -3.95
N ASP A 97 -14.45 21.65 -4.96
CA ASP A 97 -15.61 22.25 -5.65
C ASP A 97 -16.12 21.34 -6.79
N ALA A 98 -15.41 20.28 -7.12
CA ALA A 98 -15.88 19.29 -8.09
C ALA A 98 -17.16 18.64 -7.57
N ALA A 99 -18.19 18.57 -8.42
CA ALA A 99 -19.38 17.79 -8.11
C ALA A 99 -18.98 16.30 -8.17
N LEU A 100 -18.77 15.71 -7.00
CA LEU A 100 -18.59 14.28 -6.88
C LEU A 100 -19.93 13.57 -7.02
N GLY A 101 -19.99 12.50 -7.81
CA GLY A 101 -21.13 11.58 -7.83
C GLY A 101 -21.22 10.81 -6.52
N ASP A 102 -22.30 10.07 -6.35
CA ASP A 102 -22.53 9.27 -5.11
C ASP A 102 -21.45 8.20 -4.86
N ASP A 103 -20.76 7.77 -5.92
CA ASP A 103 -19.70 6.75 -5.87
C ASP A 103 -18.27 7.34 -6.05
N ASP A 104 -18.16 8.65 -6.18
CA ASP A 104 -16.86 9.31 -6.35
C ASP A 104 -16.24 9.65 -4.98
N TYR A 105 -14.92 9.51 -4.88
CA TYR A 105 -14.14 9.84 -3.68
C TYR A 105 -12.72 10.25 -4.03
N PHE A 106 -12.06 10.94 -3.13
CA PHE A 106 -10.63 11.21 -3.26
C PHE A 106 -9.81 10.00 -2.80
N GLY A 107 -8.69 9.77 -3.46
CA GLY A 107 -7.79 8.66 -3.18
C GLY A 107 -6.58 8.71 -4.09
N PHE A 108 -5.79 7.64 -4.13
CA PHE A 108 -4.69 7.49 -5.07
C PHE A 108 -5.09 6.60 -6.25
N GLY A 109 -4.50 6.89 -7.41
CA GLY A 109 -4.69 6.09 -8.63
C GLY A 109 -3.87 4.81 -8.59
N VAL A 110 -4.38 3.77 -9.22
CA VAL A 110 -3.67 2.51 -9.49
C VAL A 110 -3.82 2.20 -10.97
N ASP A 111 -2.70 1.95 -11.66
CA ASP A 111 -2.61 1.67 -13.09
C ASP A 111 -1.82 0.38 -13.40
N ALA A 112 -1.06 -0.13 -12.44
CA ALA A 112 -0.35 -1.41 -12.55
C ALA A 112 -0.87 -2.46 -11.54
N GLY A 113 -2.05 -2.25 -10.98
CA GLY A 113 -2.72 -3.19 -10.09
C GLY A 113 -2.14 -3.30 -8.68
N MET A 114 -1.19 -2.45 -8.30
CA MET A 114 -0.52 -2.49 -7.01
C MET A 114 -0.71 -1.18 -6.24
N GLY A 115 -0.66 -1.28 -4.92
CA GLY A 115 -0.60 -0.14 -4.02
C GLY A 115 0.56 -0.25 -3.06
N CYS A 116 0.97 0.87 -2.49
CA CYS A 116 1.93 0.91 -1.38
C CYS A 116 1.54 1.97 -0.36
N ILE A 117 2.14 1.88 0.82
CA ILE A 117 2.04 2.89 1.86
C ILE A 117 3.38 3.01 2.57
N ALA A 118 3.95 4.22 2.63
CA ALA A 118 5.25 4.44 3.25
C ALA A 118 5.45 5.87 3.73
N ASP A 119 6.59 6.11 4.37
CA ASP A 119 7.05 7.43 4.76
C ASP A 119 7.68 8.19 3.59
N ILE A 120 7.53 9.50 3.56
CA ILE A 120 8.15 10.35 2.52
C ILE A 120 9.68 10.19 2.45
N GLN A 121 10.33 9.78 3.53
CA GLN A 121 11.74 9.47 3.54
C GLN A 121 12.06 8.21 2.74
N THR A 122 11.15 7.24 2.68
CA THR A 122 11.28 6.05 1.82
C THR A 122 11.26 6.44 0.34
N GLN A 123 10.39 7.38 -0.05
CA GLN A 123 10.39 7.92 -1.41
C GLN A 123 11.73 8.60 -1.76
N ALA A 124 12.26 9.43 -0.85
CA ALA A 124 13.56 10.09 -1.05
C ALA A 124 14.72 9.07 -1.14
N ALA A 125 14.69 8.03 -0.32
CA ALA A 125 15.67 6.94 -0.37
C ALA A 125 15.57 6.17 -1.69
N PHE A 126 14.35 5.85 -2.15
CA PHE A 126 14.13 5.21 -3.44
C PHE A 126 14.66 6.05 -4.60
N LYS A 127 14.35 7.35 -4.65
CA LYS A 127 14.88 8.25 -5.69
C LYS A 127 16.41 8.23 -5.75
N THR A 128 17.06 8.24 -4.60
CA THR A 128 18.52 8.18 -4.51
C THR A 128 19.07 6.84 -5.00
N TYR A 129 18.43 5.75 -4.62
CA TYR A 129 18.79 4.39 -5.07
C TYR A 129 18.59 4.24 -6.58
N TRP A 130 17.41 4.66 -7.07
CA TRP A 130 17.04 4.50 -8.47
C TRP A 130 17.88 5.36 -9.42
N ALA A 131 18.20 6.59 -9.02
CA ALA A 131 19.10 7.47 -9.79
C ALA A 131 20.48 6.82 -10.04
N LYS A 132 21.04 6.13 -9.05
CA LYS A 132 22.31 5.40 -9.23
C LYS A 132 22.19 4.25 -10.23
N ARG A 133 21.06 3.52 -10.21
CA ARG A 133 20.81 2.46 -11.17
C ARG A 133 20.66 2.97 -12.59
N LEU A 134 19.99 4.11 -12.78
CA LEU A 134 19.86 4.77 -14.08
C LEU A 134 21.17 5.32 -14.63
N GLU A 135 22.15 5.66 -13.77
CA GLU A 135 23.51 6.00 -14.20
C GLU A 135 24.25 4.80 -14.79
N GLU A 136 23.97 3.59 -14.30
CA GLU A 136 24.57 2.34 -14.78
C GLU A 136 23.87 1.81 -16.03
N ASP A 137 22.53 1.87 -16.06
CA ASP A 137 21.68 1.46 -17.18
C ASP A 137 20.47 2.40 -17.33
N PRO A 138 20.49 3.32 -18.32
CA PRO A 138 19.41 4.31 -18.50
C PRO A 138 18.09 3.73 -19.02
N ASP A 139 18.05 2.50 -19.49
CA ASP A 139 16.89 1.89 -20.13
C ASP A 139 16.05 1.04 -19.15
N ILE A 140 16.44 0.94 -17.88
CA ILE A 140 15.72 0.18 -16.85
C ILE A 140 14.45 0.89 -16.38
N ASP A 141 13.46 0.12 -15.96
CA ASP A 141 12.28 0.60 -15.28
C ASP A 141 12.00 -0.16 -13.96
N PRO A 142 11.39 0.48 -12.95
CA PRO A 142 11.16 -0.16 -11.65
C PRO A 142 10.25 -1.39 -11.72
N TYR A 143 9.34 -1.43 -12.66
CA TYR A 143 8.40 -2.53 -12.80
C TYR A 143 9.11 -3.83 -13.22
N ASN A 144 9.77 -3.81 -14.41
CA ASN A 144 10.37 -5.00 -15.00
C ASN A 144 11.75 -5.34 -14.40
N ASP A 145 12.54 -4.32 -14.04
CA ASP A 145 13.95 -4.50 -13.68
C ASP A 145 14.21 -4.49 -12.16
N LEU A 146 13.14 -4.41 -11.35
CA LEU A 146 13.25 -4.49 -9.89
C LEU A 146 12.10 -5.26 -9.26
N PHE A 147 10.86 -4.75 -9.35
CA PHE A 147 9.78 -5.24 -8.49
C PHE A 147 9.16 -6.56 -8.96
N CYS A 148 9.14 -6.87 -10.27
CA CYS A 148 8.58 -8.14 -10.75
C CYS A 148 9.31 -9.35 -10.16
N ASP A 149 10.62 -9.40 -10.29
CA ASP A 149 11.41 -10.52 -9.77
C ASP A 149 11.27 -10.65 -8.24
N LEU A 150 11.30 -9.53 -7.52
CA LEU A 150 11.16 -9.50 -6.06
C LEU A 150 9.77 -9.97 -5.58
N LEU A 151 8.71 -9.62 -6.31
CA LEU A 151 7.35 -10.08 -6.02
C LEU A 151 7.22 -11.58 -6.25
N GLU A 152 7.76 -12.12 -7.36
CA GLU A 152 7.77 -13.56 -7.64
C GLU A 152 8.58 -14.33 -6.59
N GLU A 153 9.76 -13.86 -6.21
CA GLU A 153 10.57 -14.46 -5.17
C GLU A 153 9.85 -14.48 -3.82
N ASN A 154 9.18 -13.37 -3.47
CA ASN A 154 8.40 -13.29 -2.24
C ASN A 154 7.19 -14.25 -2.26
N ALA A 155 6.52 -14.40 -3.40
CA ALA A 155 5.41 -15.34 -3.53
C ALA A 155 5.86 -16.80 -3.36
N GLN A 156 7.02 -17.16 -3.88
CA GLN A 156 7.61 -18.49 -3.67
C GLN A 156 7.99 -18.74 -2.19
N ALA A 157 8.51 -17.72 -1.51
CA ALA A 157 8.88 -17.81 -0.10
C ALA A 157 7.67 -17.78 0.85
N HIS A 158 6.61 -17.08 0.48
CA HIS A 158 5.42 -16.82 1.28
C HIS A 158 4.12 -17.04 0.46
N PRO A 159 3.81 -18.27 0.04
CA PRO A 159 2.77 -18.54 -0.96
C PRO A 159 1.33 -18.34 -0.46
N LYS A 160 1.13 -18.07 0.83
CA LYS A 160 -0.23 -17.89 1.37
C LYS A 160 -0.88 -16.63 0.79
N TYR A 161 -2.02 -16.81 0.12
CA TYR A 161 -2.81 -15.74 -0.51
C TYR A 161 -2.07 -14.95 -1.59
N GLN A 162 -1.14 -15.59 -2.29
CA GLN A 162 -0.42 -15.01 -3.41
C GLN A 162 -0.55 -15.88 -4.66
N GLY A 163 -0.67 -15.25 -5.83
CA GLY A 163 -0.44 -15.88 -7.12
C GLY A 163 1.05 -15.99 -7.47
N ASP A 164 1.36 -16.67 -8.56
CA ASP A 164 2.74 -16.93 -8.99
C ASP A 164 3.56 -15.66 -9.26
N CYS A 165 2.89 -14.58 -9.74
CA CYS A 165 3.54 -13.29 -10.00
C CYS A 165 3.76 -12.42 -8.76
N GLY A 166 3.23 -12.86 -7.59
CA GLY A 166 3.29 -12.12 -6.34
C GLY A 166 2.19 -11.07 -6.17
N ASP A 167 1.61 -11.04 -4.97
CA ASP A 167 0.56 -10.10 -4.61
C ASP A 167 0.97 -9.14 -3.50
N TRP A 168 2.09 -9.40 -2.83
CA TRP A 168 2.65 -8.48 -1.84
C TRP A 168 4.16 -8.65 -1.69
N LEU A 169 4.80 -7.59 -1.22
CA LEU A 169 6.22 -7.53 -0.90
C LEU A 169 6.43 -6.48 0.19
N ASN A 170 7.27 -6.73 1.17
CA ASN A 170 7.74 -5.70 2.08
C ASN A 170 9.24 -5.46 1.81
N TRP A 171 9.51 -4.55 0.89
CA TRP A 171 10.86 -4.29 0.39
C TRP A 171 11.56 -3.19 1.17
N THR A 172 12.82 -3.40 1.50
CA THR A 172 13.68 -2.37 2.11
C THR A 172 14.59 -1.77 1.04
N VAL A 173 14.62 -0.45 0.96
CA VAL A 173 15.54 0.26 0.06
C VAL A 173 16.98 -0.07 0.47
N PRO A 174 17.82 -0.56 -0.45
CA PRO A 174 19.20 -0.97 -0.13
C PRO A 174 20.01 0.11 0.61
N ASP A 175 20.80 -0.31 1.58
CA ASP A 175 21.64 0.53 2.44
C ASP A 175 20.87 1.56 3.32
N THR A 176 19.58 1.31 3.57
CA THR A 176 18.73 2.17 4.42
C THR A 176 17.84 1.35 5.36
N ASP A 177 17.20 2.04 6.32
CA ASP A 177 16.13 1.48 7.15
C ASP A 177 14.72 1.81 6.58
N CYS A 178 14.66 2.39 5.40
CA CYS A 178 13.42 2.77 4.73
C CYS A 178 12.82 1.56 4.03
N ASN A 179 11.58 1.22 4.31
CA ASN A 179 10.91 0.10 3.65
C ASN A 179 9.57 0.48 3.04
N LEU A 180 9.17 -0.30 2.05
CA LEU A 180 8.02 -0.09 1.20
C LEU A 180 7.19 -1.37 1.16
N PRO A 181 6.12 -1.47 1.97
CA PRO A 181 5.09 -2.48 1.78
C PRO A 181 4.33 -2.22 0.47
N ILE A 182 4.39 -3.19 -0.42
CA ILE A 182 3.68 -3.22 -1.71
C ILE A 182 2.64 -4.32 -1.64
N PHE A 183 1.46 -4.09 -2.19
CA PHE A 183 0.36 -5.05 -2.14
C PHE A 183 -0.59 -4.89 -3.33
N SER A 184 -1.19 -5.99 -3.76
CA SER A 184 -2.23 -5.97 -4.80
C SER A 184 -3.39 -5.07 -4.36
N SER A 185 -3.91 -4.26 -5.28
CA SER A 185 -5.08 -3.39 -5.06
C SER A 185 -6.40 -4.15 -4.94
N GLY A 186 -6.38 -5.45 -5.15
CA GLY A 186 -7.55 -6.33 -5.05
C GLY A 186 -8.32 -6.47 -6.37
N TRP A 187 -8.73 -5.38 -7.01
CA TRP A 187 -9.47 -5.40 -8.29
C TRP A 187 -8.71 -4.76 -9.46
N GLY A 188 -7.43 -4.44 -9.28
CA GLY A 188 -6.59 -3.87 -10.33
C GLY A 188 -6.68 -2.36 -10.39
N ASP A 189 -6.71 -1.83 -11.61
CA ASP A 189 -6.69 -0.39 -11.86
C ASP A 189 -7.94 0.31 -11.31
N GLY A 190 -7.75 1.53 -10.84
CA GLY A 190 -8.84 2.31 -10.26
C GLY A 190 -8.35 3.35 -9.26
N TYR A 191 -9.29 3.90 -8.50
CA TYR A 191 -9.03 4.84 -7.40
C TYR A 191 -9.30 4.17 -6.06
N TYR A 192 -8.40 4.37 -5.09
CA TYR A 192 -8.46 3.74 -3.78
C TYR A 192 -8.34 4.78 -2.66
N PRO A 193 -9.34 4.86 -1.76
CA PRO A 193 -9.32 5.82 -0.67
C PRO A 193 -8.39 5.36 0.46
N VAL A 194 -7.80 6.33 1.15
CA VAL A 194 -7.06 6.10 2.40
C VAL A 194 -7.79 6.78 3.54
N TYR A 195 -7.95 6.10 4.66
CA TYR A 195 -8.61 6.63 5.84
C TYR A 195 -7.67 6.63 7.04
N PHE A 196 -7.68 7.73 7.78
CA PHE A 196 -7.01 7.86 9.08
C PHE A 196 -8.03 7.64 10.19
N GLY A 197 -7.79 6.63 11.04
CA GLY A 197 -8.61 6.31 12.19
C GLY A 197 -8.10 7.00 13.47
N TYR A 198 -9.00 7.64 14.23
CA TYR A 198 -8.72 8.35 15.48
C TYR A 198 -9.54 7.83 16.65
#